data_4bf5315016dda7f8d44ace4e2bfc50ed
#
_entry.id   4bf5315016dda7f8d44ace4e2bfc50ed
#
_cell.length_a   1.000
_cell.length_b   1.000
_cell.length_c   1.000
_cell.angle_alpha   90.00
_cell.angle_beta   90.00
_cell.angle_gamma   90.00
#
_symmetry.space_group_name_H-M   'P 1'
#
loop_
_entity.id
_entity.type
_entity.pdbx_description
1 polymer ?
#
loop_
_entity_poly.entity_id
_entity_poly.type
_entity_poly.pdbx_seq_one_letter_code
_entity_poly.pdbx_strand_id
1 'polypeptide(L)'
;MCIRDRHYASSGINRSFLVSTPRELRLCYGTTADVRWSSDPLEFTPVQLAASTEFNSAIAVDAGGKVHFFSMEDRHPEAGSKALAGKIWYEGYDSPKWLWQSVGGTDDYESKLSLMPLVFGTLKGTLYALVFAVPVAVMAAIYTAHFMAPSVKRVVKPVMEIMASLPSVVLGFFGALYLAPRMEDKVPALLCMAVLIPGLAALIAWFWTCLLYTSDAADEARSV
;
A
#
# COMPACT_ATOMS: atom_id res chain seq x y z
N MET A 1 -21.42 8.53 31.19
CA MET A 1 -22.78 8.33 30.65
C MET A 1 -23.21 6.93 31.07
N CYS A 2 -24.10 6.79 32.09
CA CYS A 2 -24.53 5.48 32.59
C CYS A 2 -25.43 4.79 31.56
N ILE A 3 -25.01 3.63 31.07
CA ILE A 3 -25.76 2.77 30.14
C ILE A 3 -26.75 1.91 30.95
N ARG A 4 -27.64 2.53 31.70
CA ARG A 4 -28.51 1.79 32.62
C ARG A 4 -29.75 1.15 31.97
N ASP A 5 -30.07 1.55 30.72
CA ASP A 5 -31.31 1.13 30.05
C ASP A 5 -31.08 0.56 28.64
N ARG A 6 -29.91 -0.04 28.43
CA ARG A 6 -29.52 -0.61 27.13
C ARG A 6 -29.09 -2.06 27.31
N HIS A 7 -29.72 -2.93 26.54
CA HIS A 7 -29.31 -4.33 26.45
C HIS A 7 -28.27 -4.48 25.35
N TYR A 8 -27.30 -5.36 25.55
CA TYR A 8 -26.29 -5.67 24.55
C TYR A 8 -26.04 -7.17 24.47
N ALA A 9 -25.62 -7.63 23.29
CA ALA A 9 -25.14 -8.98 23.05
C ALA A 9 -23.81 -8.88 22.28
N SER A 10 -22.74 -9.50 22.80
CA SER A 10 -21.42 -9.52 22.18
C SER A 10 -21.24 -10.78 21.33
N SER A 11 -20.49 -10.65 20.24
CA SER A 11 -20.04 -11.78 19.45
C SER A 11 -18.94 -12.55 20.20
N GLY A 12 -18.96 -13.88 20.09
CA GLY A 12 -17.88 -14.74 20.56
C GLY A 12 -16.81 -15.01 19.49
N ILE A 13 -17.05 -14.57 18.23
CA ILE A 13 -16.16 -14.89 17.10
C ILE A 13 -15.36 -13.66 16.68
N ASN A 14 -15.96 -12.49 16.75
CA ASN A 14 -15.35 -11.21 16.34
C ASN A 14 -15.66 -10.12 17.36
N ARG A 15 -15.17 -8.92 17.15
CA ARG A 15 -15.38 -7.76 18.02
C ARG A 15 -16.69 -7.00 17.75
N SER A 16 -17.66 -7.66 17.12
CA SER A 16 -18.99 -7.09 16.90
C SER A 16 -19.85 -7.23 18.15
N PHE A 17 -20.73 -6.27 18.36
CA PHE A 17 -21.72 -6.30 19.41
C PHE A 17 -23.01 -5.61 18.97
N LEU A 18 -24.11 -6.17 19.42
CA LEU A 18 -25.45 -5.66 19.18
C LEU A 18 -25.91 -4.86 20.40
N VAL A 19 -26.41 -3.66 20.17
CA VAL A 19 -26.93 -2.78 21.21
C VAL A 19 -28.38 -2.41 20.91
N SER A 20 -29.26 -2.48 21.91
CA SER A 20 -30.57 -1.88 21.82
C SER A 20 -30.52 -0.42 22.19
N THR A 21 -31.13 0.42 21.39
CA THR A 21 -31.50 1.79 21.74
C THR A 21 -33.04 1.84 21.94
N PRO A 22 -33.62 2.89 22.53
CA PRO A 22 -35.08 2.99 22.68
C PRO A 22 -35.86 2.95 21.37
N ARG A 23 -35.19 3.14 20.21
CA ARG A 23 -35.83 3.26 18.90
C ARG A 23 -35.40 2.21 17.90
N GLU A 24 -34.23 1.60 18.06
CA GLU A 24 -33.66 0.69 17.07
C GLU A 24 -32.61 -0.24 17.69
N LEU A 25 -32.35 -1.36 17.04
CA LEU A 25 -31.17 -2.19 17.29
C LEU A 25 -30.04 -1.74 16.38
N ARG A 26 -28.82 -1.69 16.92
CA ARG A 26 -27.62 -1.35 16.18
C ARG A 26 -26.56 -2.43 16.34
N LEU A 27 -26.07 -2.92 15.22
CA LEU A 27 -24.86 -3.74 15.16
C LEU A 27 -23.66 -2.83 15.02
N CYS A 28 -22.73 -2.91 15.96
CA CYS A 28 -21.53 -2.11 15.99
C CYS A 28 -20.30 -3.02 15.93
N TYR A 29 -19.24 -2.55 15.29
CA TYR A 29 -17.95 -3.20 15.30
C TYR A 29 -16.99 -2.41 16.23
N GLY A 30 -16.46 -3.09 17.25
CA GLY A 30 -15.75 -2.45 18.35
C GLY A 30 -14.46 -1.73 17.93
N THR A 31 -13.67 -2.34 17.06
CA THR A 31 -12.37 -1.78 16.62
C THR A 31 -12.50 -0.46 15.88
N THR A 32 -13.48 -0.35 14.97
CA THR A 32 -13.68 0.89 14.18
C THR A 32 -14.69 1.84 14.80
N ALA A 33 -15.46 1.35 15.79
CA ALA A 33 -16.60 2.05 16.37
C ALA A 33 -17.65 2.48 15.33
N ASP A 34 -17.80 1.69 14.25
CA ASP A 34 -18.77 1.93 13.20
C ASP A 34 -20.06 1.17 13.45
N VAL A 35 -21.20 1.82 13.14
CA VAL A 35 -22.49 1.15 13.06
C VAL A 35 -22.57 0.43 11.70
N ARG A 36 -22.64 -0.90 11.75
CA ARG A 36 -22.64 -1.76 10.55
C ARG A 36 -24.04 -2.03 10.03
N TRP A 37 -24.98 -2.15 10.93
CA TRP A 37 -26.38 -2.38 10.62
C TRP A 37 -27.27 -1.72 11.68
N SER A 38 -28.43 -1.26 11.27
CA SER A 38 -29.50 -0.78 12.16
C SER A 38 -30.83 -1.34 11.70
N SER A 39 -31.66 -1.70 12.66
CA SER A 39 -33.04 -2.13 12.40
C SER A 39 -33.92 -0.96 11.99
N ASP A 40 -35.07 -1.26 11.42
CA ASP A 40 -36.18 -0.30 11.38
C ASP A 40 -36.56 0.16 12.78
N PRO A 41 -37.25 1.31 12.90
CA PRO A 41 -37.71 1.80 14.19
C PRO A 41 -38.53 0.75 14.95
N LEU A 42 -38.15 0.49 16.21
CA LEU A 42 -38.85 -0.47 17.06
C LEU A 42 -40.13 0.17 17.60
N GLU A 43 -41.21 -0.59 17.52
CA GLU A 43 -42.50 -0.24 18.15
C GLU A 43 -42.59 -0.73 19.62
N PHE A 44 -41.55 -1.38 20.12
CA PHE A 44 -41.48 -1.97 21.46
C PHE A 44 -40.14 -1.67 22.13
N THR A 45 -40.09 -1.85 23.47
CA THR A 45 -38.87 -1.69 24.25
C THR A 45 -38.24 -3.08 24.50
N PRO A 46 -37.04 -3.39 23.97
CA PRO A 46 -36.40 -4.65 24.27
C PRO A 46 -35.99 -4.76 25.73
N VAL A 47 -36.32 -5.91 26.36
CA VAL A 47 -35.91 -6.25 27.73
C VAL A 47 -34.75 -7.23 27.74
N GLN A 48 -34.70 -8.11 26.74
CA GLN A 48 -33.59 -9.04 26.52
C GLN A 48 -33.19 -9.04 25.07
N LEU A 49 -31.90 -9.25 24.84
CA LEU A 49 -31.31 -9.29 23.53
C LEU A 49 -30.34 -10.48 23.45
N ALA A 50 -30.43 -11.25 22.39
CA ALA A 50 -29.48 -12.30 22.08
C ALA A 50 -29.17 -12.29 20.59
N ALA A 51 -27.96 -12.65 20.25
CA ALA A 51 -27.52 -12.83 18.87
C ALA A 51 -27.11 -14.28 18.62
N SER A 52 -27.21 -14.74 17.38
CA SER A 52 -26.70 -16.05 16.98
C SER A 52 -25.18 -16.11 17.10
N THR A 53 -24.62 -17.31 17.20
CA THR A 53 -23.15 -17.51 17.25
C THR A 53 -22.44 -16.97 16.02
N GLU A 54 -23.07 -17.05 14.84
CA GLU A 54 -22.52 -16.50 13.59
C GLU A 54 -22.82 -15.00 13.39
N PHE A 55 -23.55 -14.38 14.31
CA PHE A 55 -23.91 -12.96 14.27
C PHE A 55 -24.68 -12.52 13.01
N ASN A 56 -25.40 -13.48 12.39
CA ASN A 56 -26.24 -13.27 11.21
C ASN A 56 -27.72 -13.05 11.55
N SER A 57 -28.10 -13.28 12.79
CA SER A 57 -29.46 -13.08 13.30
C SER A 57 -29.47 -12.66 14.77
N ALA A 58 -30.50 -11.94 15.14
CA ALA A 58 -30.75 -11.52 16.52
C ALA A 58 -32.19 -11.74 16.91
N ILE A 59 -32.40 -11.94 18.19
CA ILE A 59 -33.72 -11.96 18.81
C ILE A 59 -33.79 -10.89 19.90
N ALA A 60 -34.90 -10.20 19.95
CA ALA A 60 -35.23 -9.26 21.02
C ALA A 60 -36.55 -9.68 21.67
N VAL A 61 -36.59 -9.67 22.98
CA VAL A 61 -37.80 -9.98 23.75
C VAL A 61 -38.33 -8.68 24.31
N ASP A 62 -39.63 -8.41 24.17
CA ASP A 62 -40.27 -7.25 24.73
C ASP A 62 -40.74 -7.48 26.20
N ALA A 63 -41.22 -6.44 26.87
CA ALA A 63 -41.75 -6.53 28.23
C ALA A 63 -42.99 -7.43 28.35
N GLY A 64 -43.68 -7.71 27.23
CA GLY A 64 -44.83 -8.64 27.16
C GLY A 64 -44.42 -10.08 26.93
N GLY A 65 -43.12 -10.39 26.80
CA GLY A 65 -42.61 -11.74 26.53
C GLY A 65 -42.70 -12.14 25.04
N LYS A 66 -43.05 -11.23 24.17
CA LYS A 66 -43.09 -11.49 22.71
C LYS A 66 -41.67 -11.47 22.14
N VAL A 67 -41.34 -12.44 21.30
CA VAL A 67 -40.05 -12.61 20.65
C VAL A 67 -40.07 -12.02 19.24
N HIS A 68 -39.15 -11.15 18.95
CA HIS A 68 -38.94 -10.50 17.65
C HIS A 68 -37.64 -10.99 17.03
N PHE A 69 -37.69 -11.39 15.76
CA PHE A 69 -36.53 -11.89 15.01
C PHE A 69 -36.04 -10.85 14.03
N PHE A 70 -34.72 -10.71 13.98
CA PHE A 70 -34.03 -9.80 13.08
C PHE A 70 -32.97 -10.59 12.32
N SER A 71 -32.92 -10.41 10.99
CA SER A 71 -31.85 -10.91 10.15
C SER A 71 -30.84 -9.81 9.93
N MET A 72 -29.56 -10.13 10.09
CA MET A 72 -28.44 -9.20 9.91
C MET A 72 -27.47 -9.84 8.92
N GLU A 73 -26.90 -9.05 8.04
CA GLU A 73 -25.86 -9.54 7.13
C GLU A 73 -24.64 -8.61 7.24
N ASP A 74 -23.60 -9.10 7.93
CA ASP A 74 -22.31 -8.41 8.03
C ASP A 74 -21.19 -9.46 8.14
N ARG A 75 -20.82 -10.05 6.98
CA ARG A 75 -19.82 -11.12 6.91
C ARG A 75 -18.41 -10.64 7.20
N HIS A 76 -18.13 -9.37 6.93
CA HIS A 76 -16.80 -8.76 7.06
C HIS A 76 -16.89 -7.42 7.81
N PRO A 77 -17.16 -7.44 9.13
CA PRO A 77 -17.30 -6.21 9.93
C PRO A 77 -15.98 -5.40 9.98
N GLU A 78 -14.85 -6.08 9.82
CA GLU A 78 -13.51 -5.49 9.81
C GLU A 78 -13.20 -4.68 8.55
N ALA A 79 -13.90 -4.92 7.43
CA ALA A 79 -13.61 -4.33 6.11
C ALA A 79 -14.45 -3.07 5.81
N GLY A 80 -14.73 -2.25 6.82
CA GLY A 80 -15.43 -0.97 6.63
C GLY A 80 -14.59 0.10 5.94
N SER A 81 -15.24 1.11 5.35
CA SER A 81 -14.53 2.24 4.71
C SER A 81 -13.57 2.97 5.65
N LYS A 82 -13.92 3.08 6.92
CA LYS A 82 -13.08 3.65 7.96
C LYS A 82 -11.86 2.77 8.26
N ALA A 83 -12.01 1.45 8.20
CA ALA A 83 -10.88 0.52 8.34
C ALA A 83 -9.90 0.66 7.19
N LEU A 84 -10.38 0.84 5.96
CA LEU A 84 -9.55 0.92 4.76
C LEU A 84 -8.81 2.26 4.63
N ALA A 85 -9.44 3.36 4.98
CA ALA A 85 -8.90 4.71 4.74
C ALA A 85 -8.64 5.52 6.03
N GLY A 86 -9.30 5.20 7.13
CA GLY A 86 -9.20 5.92 8.40
C GLY A 86 -8.00 5.51 9.24
N LYS A 87 -7.70 6.34 10.24
CA LYS A 87 -6.82 5.94 11.34
C LYS A 87 -7.65 5.23 12.40
N ILE A 88 -7.21 4.06 12.81
CA ILE A 88 -7.86 3.26 13.83
C ILE A 88 -6.96 3.11 15.03
N TRP A 89 -7.57 3.15 16.20
CA TRP A 89 -6.88 2.91 17.45
C TRP A 89 -6.96 1.42 17.76
N TYR A 90 -5.93 0.70 17.38
CA TYR A 90 -5.81 -0.73 17.68
C TYR A 90 -5.30 -0.95 19.11
N GLU A 91 -5.64 -2.10 19.67
CA GLU A 91 -5.16 -2.51 20.99
C GLU A 91 -3.63 -2.58 21.03
N GLY A 92 -3.03 -2.08 22.11
CA GLY A 92 -1.58 -2.02 22.26
C GLY A 92 -0.87 -0.85 21.58
N TYR A 93 -1.61 0.09 20.97
CA TYR A 93 -1.04 1.31 20.39
C TYR A 93 -1.44 2.56 21.16
N ASP A 94 -0.51 3.50 21.30
CA ASP A 94 -0.72 4.75 22.06
C ASP A 94 -1.60 5.77 21.32
N SER A 95 -1.79 5.61 20.01
CA SER A 95 -2.53 6.57 19.17
C SER A 95 -3.13 5.90 17.94
N PRO A 96 -4.19 6.50 17.33
CA PRO A 96 -4.75 6.01 16.07
C PRO A 96 -3.73 6.05 14.95
N LYS A 97 -3.54 4.93 14.24
CA LYS A 97 -2.56 4.74 13.16
C LYS A 97 -3.17 4.08 11.93
N TRP A 98 -2.53 4.26 10.78
CA TRP A 98 -2.79 3.45 9.61
C TRP A 98 -1.88 2.23 9.65
N LEU A 99 -2.46 1.06 9.74
CA LEU A 99 -1.71 -0.19 9.81
C LEU A 99 -2.27 -1.18 8.79
N TRP A 100 -1.38 -1.88 8.13
CA TRP A 100 -1.69 -3.00 7.27
C TRP A 100 -1.03 -4.26 7.81
N GLN A 101 -1.83 -5.31 7.98
CA GLN A 101 -1.34 -6.63 8.35
C GLN A 101 -2.29 -7.66 7.74
N SER A 102 -1.79 -8.42 6.76
CA SER A 102 -2.61 -9.32 5.93
C SER A 102 -2.88 -10.68 6.57
N VAL A 103 -2.11 -11.07 7.60
CA VAL A 103 -2.19 -12.41 8.19
C VAL A 103 -2.17 -12.32 9.70
N GLY A 104 -3.13 -12.97 10.34
CA GLY A 104 -3.18 -13.21 11.76
C GLY A 104 -3.28 -14.71 12.03
N GLY A 105 -2.47 -15.23 12.94
CA GLY A 105 -2.38 -16.65 13.21
C GLY A 105 -3.26 -17.18 14.33
N THR A 106 -4.10 -16.34 14.97
CA THR A 106 -4.92 -16.70 16.12
C THR A 106 -6.32 -16.08 16.04
N ASP A 107 -7.30 -16.72 16.68
CA ASP A 107 -8.70 -16.26 16.73
C ASP A 107 -8.85 -14.89 17.44
N ASP A 108 -7.90 -14.52 18.31
CA ASP A 108 -7.85 -13.21 18.98
C ASP A 108 -7.23 -12.11 18.12
N TYR A 109 -6.90 -12.42 16.88
CA TYR A 109 -6.22 -11.51 15.99
C TYR A 109 -7.13 -10.39 15.48
N GLU A 110 -6.69 -9.15 15.67
CA GLU A 110 -7.36 -7.96 15.17
C GLU A 110 -6.87 -7.60 13.77
N SER A 111 -7.74 -7.75 12.77
CA SER A 111 -7.43 -7.44 11.37
C SER A 111 -7.09 -5.96 11.17
N LYS A 112 -5.93 -5.67 10.57
CA LYS A 112 -5.46 -4.30 10.29
C LYS A 112 -5.43 -4.10 8.77
N LEU A 113 -6.48 -3.49 8.23
CA LEU A 113 -6.77 -3.46 6.80
C LEU A 113 -6.59 -2.07 6.17
N SER A 114 -5.81 -1.16 6.78
CA SER A 114 -5.61 0.16 6.20
C SER A 114 -4.84 0.09 4.89
N LEU A 115 -5.42 0.58 3.80
CA LEU A 115 -4.78 0.67 2.48
C LEU A 115 -3.77 1.83 2.38
N MET A 116 -3.82 2.79 3.32
CA MET A 116 -2.97 3.98 3.28
C MET A 116 -1.47 3.68 3.23
N PRO A 117 -0.91 2.78 4.08
CA PRO A 117 0.51 2.43 3.99
C PRO A 117 0.89 1.82 2.64
N LEU A 118 0.00 1.03 2.02
CA LEU A 118 0.23 0.42 0.71
C LEU A 118 0.23 1.48 -0.39
N VAL A 119 -0.74 2.40 -0.38
CA VAL A 119 -0.82 3.50 -1.35
C VAL A 119 0.41 4.41 -1.25
N PHE A 120 0.78 4.82 -0.05
CA PHE A 120 1.99 5.64 0.14
C PHE A 120 3.26 4.89 -0.23
N GLY A 121 3.35 3.61 0.09
CA GLY A 121 4.50 2.76 -0.28
C GLY A 121 4.66 2.64 -1.79
N THR A 122 3.59 2.37 -2.52
CA THR A 122 3.61 2.27 -3.99
C THR A 122 3.91 3.61 -4.65
N LEU A 123 3.29 4.70 -4.18
CA LEU A 123 3.55 6.03 -4.71
C LEU A 123 5.00 6.45 -4.51
N LYS A 124 5.53 6.25 -3.31
CA LYS A 124 6.93 6.52 -2.97
C LYS A 124 7.89 5.68 -3.81
N GLY A 125 7.63 4.38 -3.94
CA GLY A 125 8.44 3.47 -4.77
C GLY A 125 8.44 3.88 -6.23
N THR A 126 7.26 4.21 -6.78
CA THR A 126 7.13 4.70 -8.16
C THR A 126 7.90 6.01 -8.38
N LEU A 127 7.79 6.96 -7.45
CA LEU A 127 8.52 8.23 -7.55
C LEU A 127 10.04 8.00 -7.58
N TYR A 128 10.56 7.16 -6.70
CA TYR A 128 11.99 6.84 -6.69
C TYR A 128 12.42 6.13 -7.98
N ALA A 129 11.63 5.18 -8.45
CA ALA A 129 11.91 4.51 -9.72
C ALA A 129 11.98 5.51 -10.90
N LEU A 130 11.07 6.47 -10.98
CA LEU A 130 11.05 7.50 -12.01
C LEU A 130 12.24 8.45 -11.93
N VAL A 131 12.68 8.84 -10.73
CA VAL A 131 13.87 9.70 -10.55
C VAL A 131 15.12 9.09 -11.19
N PHE A 132 15.26 7.76 -11.15
CA PHE A 132 16.37 7.07 -11.80
C PHE A 132 16.09 6.69 -13.27
N ALA A 133 14.87 6.24 -13.55
CA ALA A 133 14.53 5.74 -14.89
C ALA A 133 14.47 6.85 -15.94
N VAL A 134 13.93 8.02 -15.61
CA VAL A 134 13.74 9.11 -16.57
C VAL A 134 15.07 9.68 -17.07
N PRO A 135 16.06 10.05 -16.23
CA PRO A 135 17.36 10.51 -16.73
C PRO A 135 18.08 9.48 -17.60
N VAL A 136 18.07 8.20 -17.17
CA VAL A 136 18.71 7.13 -17.96
C VAL A 136 18.03 6.96 -19.31
N ALA A 137 16.69 6.97 -19.34
CA ALA A 137 15.92 6.84 -20.58
C ALA A 137 16.18 8.02 -21.54
N VAL A 138 16.23 9.25 -21.02
CA VAL A 138 16.53 10.46 -21.81
C VAL A 138 17.95 10.40 -22.38
N MET A 139 18.95 10.03 -21.57
CA MET A 139 20.34 9.91 -22.04
C MET A 139 20.47 8.79 -23.08
N ALA A 140 19.82 7.65 -22.89
CA ALA A 140 19.79 6.56 -23.86
C ALA A 140 19.12 6.99 -25.17
N ALA A 141 18.03 7.75 -25.11
CA ALA A 141 17.34 8.28 -26.28
C ALA A 141 18.23 9.26 -27.07
N ILE A 142 18.90 10.19 -26.40
CA ILE A 142 19.83 11.14 -27.01
C ILE A 142 20.98 10.39 -27.66
N TYR A 143 21.58 9.43 -26.97
CA TYR A 143 22.65 8.61 -27.53
C TYR A 143 22.21 7.86 -28.78
N THR A 144 21.05 7.20 -28.73
CA THR A 144 20.49 6.43 -29.85
C THR A 144 20.14 7.33 -31.02
N ALA A 145 19.68 8.55 -30.78
CA ALA A 145 19.28 9.49 -31.81
C ALA A 145 20.51 10.07 -32.57
N HIS A 146 21.54 10.49 -31.83
CA HIS A 146 22.63 11.31 -32.36
C HIS A 146 23.96 10.60 -32.50
N PHE A 147 24.28 9.66 -31.62
CA PHE A 147 25.64 9.05 -31.56
C PHE A 147 25.69 7.61 -32.08
N MET A 148 24.56 6.91 -32.14
CA MET A 148 24.54 5.50 -32.48
C MET A 148 24.73 5.27 -34.01
N ALA A 149 25.64 4.38 -34.34
CA ALA A 149 25.88 3.98 -35.77
C ALA A 149 24.59 3.39 -36.40
N PRO A 150 24.33 3.68 -37.70
CA PRO A 150 23.12 3.23 -38.39
C PRO A 150 22.91 1.70 -38.39
N SER A 151 24.01 0.93 -38.41
CA SER A 151 23.99 -0.53 -38.37
C SER A 151 23.44 -1.05 -37.00
N VAL A 152 23.86 -0.47 -35.92
CA VAL A 152 23.42 -0.80 -34.56
C VAL A 152 21.99 -0.33 -34.32
N LYS A 153 21.63 0.87 -34.79
CA LYS A 153 20.30 1.44 -34.69
C LYS A 153 19.23 0.55 -35.30
N ARG A 154 19.54 -0.14 -36.42
CA ARG A 154 18.64 -1.10 -37.08
C ARG A 154 18.28 -2.31 -36.21
N VAL A 155 19.15 -2.70 -35.29
CA VAL A 155 18.89 -3.80 -34.34
C VAL A 155 18.23 -3.29 -33.05
N VAL A 156 18.73 -2.18 -32.52
CA VAL A 156 18.26 -1.63 -31.26
C VAL A 156 16.81 -1.18 -31.35
N LYS A 157 16.40 -0.55 -32.47
CA LYS A 157 15.03 -0.05 -32.61
C LYS A 157 13.96 -1.15 -32.51
N PRO A 158 14.03 -2.28 -33.26
CA PRO A 158 13.09 -3.37 -33.10
C PRO A 158 13.12 -4.01 -31.71
N VAL A 159 14.30 -4.13 -31.09
CA VAL A 159 14.39 -4.65 -29.69
C VAL A 159 13.64 -3.76 -28.71
N MET A 160 13.77 -2.46 -28.83
CA MET A 160 13.02 -1.50 -27.96
C MET A 160 11.51 -1.59 -28.22
N GLU A 161 11.07 -1.77 -29.46
CA GLU A 161 9.65 -1.94 -29.78
C GLU A 161 9.09 -3.25 -29.20
N ILE A 162 9.84 -4.35 -29.25
CA ILE A 162 9.46 -5.61 -28.63
C ILE A 162 9.39 -5.46 -27.10
N MET A 163 10.38 -4.81 -26.48
CA MET A 163 10.37 -4.56 -25.04
C MET A 163 9.20 -3.68 -24.60
N ALA A 164 8.83 -2.67 -25.40
CA ALA A 164 7.68 -1.82 -25.13
C ALA A 164 6.34 -2.58 -25.25
N SER A 165 6.28 -3.65 -26.06
CA SER A 165 5.08 -4.48 -26.22
C SER A 165 4.89 -5.50 -25.11
N LEU A 166 5.92 -5.77 -24.30
CA LEU A 166 5.80 -6.70 -23.17
C LEU A 166 4.83 -6.15 -22.09
N PRO A 167 3.95 -6.99 -21.56
CA PRO A 167 3.05 -6.57 -20.49
C PRO A 167 3.83 -6.10 -19.26
N SER A 168 3.65 -4.86 -18.86
CA SER A 168 4.33 -4.26 -17.70
C SER A 168 4.12 -5.06 -16.41
N VAL A 169 2.96 -5.71 -16.30
CA VAL A 169 2.61 -6.59 -15.15
C VAL A 169 3.57 -7.80 -15.08
N VAL A 170 3.91 -8.41 -16.21
CA VAL A 170 4.84 -9.56 -16.24
C VAL A 170 6.25 -9.13 -15.84
N LEU A 171 6.70 -7.97 -16.32
CA LEU A 171 7.99 -7.42 -15.93
C LEU A 171 8.03 -7.02 -14.46
N GLY A 172 6.93 -6.42 -13.94
CA GLY A 172 6.79 -6.10 -12.53
C GLY A 172 6.81 -7.33 -11.64
N PHE A 173 6.10 -8.38 -12.03
CA PHE A 173 6.06 -9.64 -11.31
C PHE A 173 7.45 -10.33 -11.28
N PHE A 174 8.13 -10.39 -12.43
CA PHE A 174 9.50 -10.89 -12.50
C PHE A 174 10.46 -10.06 -11.64
N GLY A 175 10.34 -8.73 -11.69
CA GLY A 175 11.10 -7.80 -10.88
C GLY A 175 10.90 -8.05 -9.39
N ALA A 176 9.64 -8.17 -8.95
CA ALA A 176 9.29 -8.34 -7.54
C ALA A 176 9.70 -9.71 -6.96
N LEU A 177 9.46 -10.81 -7.71
CA LEU A 177 9.68 -12.15 -7.17
C LEU A 177 11.11 -12.68 -7.40
N TYR A 178 11.72 -12.30 -8.51
CA TYR A 178 13.03 -12.83 -8.86
C TYR A 178 14.16 -11.83 -8.60
N LEU A 179 13.99 -10.59 -9.06
CA LEU A 179 15.06 -9.60 -9.03
C LEU A 179 15.17 -8.94 -7.63
N ALA A 180 14.05 -8.51 -7.03
CA ALA A 180 14.07 -7.78 -5.77
C ALA A 180 14.76 -8.56 -4.65
N PRO A 181 14.48 -9.85 -4.36
CA PRO A 181 15.16 -10.58 -3.29
C PRO A 181 16.67 -10.74 -3.50
N ARG A 182 17.11 -10.77 -4.79
CA ARG A 182 18.54 -10.89 -5.11
C ARG A 182 19.30 -9.58 -5.04
N MET A 183 18.56 -8.47 -5.16
CA MET A 183 19.12 -7.12 -5.20
C MET A 183 19.05 -6.42 -3.85
N GLU A 184 18.24 -6.90 -2.93
CA GLU A 184 17.98 -6.26 -1.63
C GLU A 184 19.27 -5.92 -0.88
N ASP A 185 20.17 -6.88 -0.74
CA ASP A 185 21.47 -6.71 -0.08
C ASP A 185 22.46 -5.85 -0.88
N LYS A 186 22.22 -5.66 -2.17
CA LYS A 186 23.11 -4.97 -3.11
C LYS A 186 22.67 -3.56 -3.45
N VAL A 187 21.51 -3.13 -2.96
CA VAL A 187 20.96 -1.79 -3.26
C VAL A 187 21.97 -0.66 -2.94
N PRO A 188 22.66 -0.63 -1.80
CA PRO A 188 23.65 0.42 -1.52
C PRO A 188 24.79 0.43 -2.54
N ALA A 189 25.28 -0.75 -2.93
CA ALA A 189 26.37 -0.86 -3.93
C ALA A 189 25.90 -0.37 -5.30
N LEU A 190 24.68 -0.71 -5.71
CA LEU A 190 24.10 -0.26 -6.99
C LEU A 190 23.91 1.24 -7.05
N LEU A 191 23.45 1.85 -5.97
CA LEU A 191 23.32 3.31 -5.86
C LEU A 191 24.68 3.98 -5.93
N CYS A 192 25.69 3.44 -5.23
CA CYS A 192 27.07 3.93 -5.32
C CYS A 192 27.61 3.82 -6.76
N MET A 193 27.40 2.70 -7.45
CA MET A 193 27.82 2.53 -8.83
C MET A 193 27.15 3.52 -9.78
N ALA A 194 25.85 3.77 -9.60
CA ALA A 194 25.08 4.71 -10.43
C ALA A 194 25.62 6.16 -10.34
N VAL A 195 26.24 6.53 -9.23
CA VAL A 195 26.87 7.85 -9.03
C VAL A 195 28.35 7.80 -9.42
N LEU A 196 29.07 6.75 -9.04
CA LEU A 196 30.51 6.65 -9.25
C LEU A 196 30.90 6.52 -10.73
N ILE A 197 30.14 5.74 -11.51
CA ILE A 197 30.47 5.53 -12.92
C ILE A 197 30.40 6.83 -13.73
N PRO A 198 29.31 7.63 -13.71
CA PRO A 198 29.30 8.91 -14.43
C PRO A 198 30.28 9.93 -13.83
N GLY A 199 30.46 9.91 -12.51
CA GLY A 199 31.43 10.77 -11.82
C GLY A 199 32.88 10.49 -12.26
N LEU A 200 33.27 9.22 -12.30
CA LEU A 200 34.60 8.81 -12.80
C LEU A 200 34.76 9.13 -14.30
N ALA A 201 33.73 8.89 -15.11
CA ALA A 201 33.75 9.22 -16.52
C ALA A 201 33.97 10.73 -16.74
N ALA A 202 33.28 11.57 -15.99
CA ALA A 202 33.43 13.02 -16.04
C ALA A 202 34.84 13.47 -15.57
N LEU A 203 35.38 12.87 -14.51
CA LEU A 203 36.72 13.13 -14.02
C LEU A 203 37.80 12.73 -15.04
N ILE A 204 37.66 11.56 -15.66
CA ILE A 204 38.58 11.09 -16.69
C ILE A 204 38.51 12.02 -17.91
N ALA A 205 37.33 12.41 -18.35
CA ALA A 205 37.18 13.36 -19.45
C ALA A 205 37.79 14.72 -19.14
N TRP A 206 37.56 15.24 -17.94
CA TRP A 206 38.15 16.51 -17.49
C TRP A 206 39.71 16.43 -17.42
N PHE A 207 40.23 15.34 -16.87
CA PHE A 207 41.68 15.12 -16.79
C PHE A 207 42.30 14.99 -18.19
N TRP A 208 41.63 14.31 -19.11
CA TRP A 208 42.06 14.17 -20.49
C TRP A 208 42.14 15.50 -21.25
N THR A 209 41.11 16.35 -21.11
CA THR A 209 41.09 17.69 -21.70
C THR A 209 42.17 18.59 -21.08
N CYS A 210 42.48 18.45 -19.81
CA CYS A 210 43.52 19.19 -19.15
C CYS A 210 44.92 18.79 -19.64
N LEU A 211 45.16 17.49 -19.85
CA LEU A 211 46.39 16.95 -20.42
C LEU A 211 46.63 17.38 -21.87
N LEU A 212 45.59 17.34 -22.73
CA LEU A 212 45.68 17.80 -24.09
C LEU A 212 46.01 19.27 -24.20
N TYR A 213 45.37 20.12 -23.36
CA TYR A 213 45.64 21.55 -23.34
C TYR A 213 47.10 21.88 -22.93
N THR A 214 47.66 21.13 -21.96
CA THR A 214 49.07 21.30 -21.56
C THR A 214 50.05 20.82 -22.63
N SER A 215 49.70 19.80 -23.40
CA SER A 215 50.51 19.29 -24.54
C SER A 215 50.57 20.30 -25.69
N ASP A 216 49.41 20.87 -26.06
CA ASP A 216 49.35 21.86 -27.16
C ASP A 216 50.12 23.12 -26.80
N ALA A 217 50.03 23.57 -25.57
CA ALA A 217 50.82 24.74 -25.06
C ALA A 217 52.33 24.47 -25.06
N ALA A 218 52.75 23.24 -24.80
CA ALA A 218 54.16 22.86 -24.86
C ALA A 218 54.73 22.78 -26.32
N ASP A 219 53.94 22.38 -27.28
CA ASP A 219 54.29 22.33 -28.68
C ASP A 219 54.36 23.73 -29.32
N GLU A 220 53.47 24.63 -28.91
CA GLU A 220 53.52 26.04 -29.36
C GLU A 220 54.72 26.77 -28.80
N ALA A 221 55.12 26.51 -27.56
CA ALA A 221 56.34 27.06 -26.94
C ALA A 221 57.65 26.51 -27.60
N ARG A 222 57.59 25.37 -28.31
CA ARG A 222 58.75 24.75 -28.94
C ARG A 222 58.94 25.21 -30.40
N SER A 223 57.95 25.86 -30.98
CA SER A 223 57.93 26.36 -32.36
C SER A 223 58.40 27.82 -32.50
N VAL A 224 58.73 28.49 -31.39
CA VAL A 224 59.36 29.83 -31.33
C VAL A 224 60.84 29.68 -30.99
#